data_b7e51cd0fb93349a92fa4ec0ed289094
#
_entry.id   b7e51cd0fb93349a92fa4ec0ed289094
#
_cell.length_a   1.000
_cell.length_b   1.000
_cell.length_c   1.000
_cell.angle_alpha   90.00
_cell.angle_beta   90.00
_cell.angle_gamma   90.00
#
_symmetry.space_group_name_H-M   'P 1'
#
loop_
_entity.id
_entity.type
_entity.pdbx_description
1 polymer ?
#
loop_
_entity_poly.entity_id
_entity_poly.type
_entity_poly.pdbx_seq_one_letter_code
_entity_poly.pdbx_strand_id
1 'polypeptide(L)'
;MPSPARRRGIGGLLTLVLLLIPLPALASSEALPLTELGTAPQAGPDTFQAGTQAGPDTFQAGTTIVAAQQIGRFFDGGASGIAYATSADNGATWARGVLPGITTSGGGVYGRVSDPSVAYDARHGVWLISSLALTDQDGVTGAAVLTSRSADGGLTWGDPVTTAVAGGGDLDKSWVVCDNGARSPYYGRCYAVYDDVAADNAIKVARSSDGGLTWAETGTSATGLGGQPVVRPNGALVVPYLSDEGQIRSLRSRDGGESWGRSVLVATVQRHKVAGGLRAAPLPSAEVDAAGTVYVAWSDCRFQLSCGGNDIVMSTSATGAEWSHILRVTDDGGDHFIPGLGVDPAGAGETARLALAYYRYPSAACTAATCRLTVGYTSSANGGASWSAPVELHGPMELDWLADSAHGRMAGDYLSTSVVPGGNAHVAFTAAAAPAGGAFDMRTYTITGGLPIIGGGRPTLAIEAPIAAGEELPGPPAPAR
;
A
#
# COMPACT_ATOMS: atom_id res chain seq x y z
N MET A 1 41.63 -90.00 -3.11
CA MET A 1 41.52 -88.80 -3.94
C MET A 1 40.05 -88.55 -4.16
N PRO A 2 39.39 -87.52 -3.54
CA PRO A 2 37.98 -87.24 -3.75
C PRO A 2 37.78 -86.13 -4.76
N SER A 3 36.75 -86.30 -5.58
CA SER A 3 36.23 -85.43 -6.63
C SER A 3 35.45 -84.23 -6.05
N PRO A 4 35.41 -83.02 -6.71
CA PRO A 4 34.74 -81.84 -6.15
C PRO A 4 33.25 -81.80 -6.49
N ALA A 5 32.49 -81.41 -5.50
CA ALA A 5 31.02 -81.19 -5.57
C ALA A 5 30.64 -79.93 -6.38
N ARG A 6 29.72 -80.09 -7.30
CA ARG A 6 29.04 -79.01 -8.04
C ARG A 6 28.08 -78.28 -7.11
N ARG A 7 28.24 -76.92 -6.92
CA ARG A 7 27.22 -76.01 -6.36
C ARG A 7 26.30 -75.55 -7.48
N ARG A 8 25.01 -75.80 -7.32
CA ARG A 8 23.92 -75.21 -8.13
C ARG A 8 23.63 -73.81 -7.60
N GLY A 9 23.77 -72.83 -8.46
CA GLY A 9 23.29 -71.42 -8.15
C GLY A 9 21.79 -71.34 -8.34
N ILE A 10 21.10 -70.84 -7.32
CA ILE A 10 19.67 -70.46 -7.37
C ILE A 10 19.63 -69.01 -7.79
N GLY A 11 19.20 -68.78 -9.03
CA GLY A 11 18.92 -67.45 -9.52
C GLY A 11 17.56 -66.94 -8.93
N GLY A 12 17.62 -66.02 -7.97
CA GLY A 12 16.44 -65.32 -7.47
C GLY A 12 16.10 -64.18 -8.42
N LEU A 13 14.96 -64.25 -9.06
CA LEU A 13 14.35 -63.16 -9.81
C LEU A 13 13.81 -62.13 -8.81
N LEU A 14 14.46 -60.96 -8.70
CA LEU A 14 13.95 -59.85 -7.90
C LEU A 14 12.88 -59.11 -8.72
N THR A 15 11.63 -59.35 -8.45
CA THR A 15 10.52 -58.61 -9.03
C THR A 15 10.41 -57.26 -8.32
N LEU A 16 10.84 -56.18 -9.00
CA LEU A 16 10.69 -54.81 -8.52
C LEU A 16 9.20 -54.42 -8.63
N VAL A 17 8.49 -54.43 -7.51
CA VAL A 17 7.12 -53.89 -7.44
C VAL A 17 7.25 -52.36 -7.31
N LEU A 18 7.02 -51.63 -8.43
CA LEU A 18 6.85 -50.21 -8.40
C LEU A 18 5.50 -49.91 -7.70
N LEU A 19 5.54 -49.49 -6.45
CA LEU A 19 4.39 -48.84 -5.80
C LEU A 19 4.19 -47.48 -6.45
N LEU A 20 3.19 -47.37 -7.34
CA LEU A 20 2.63 -46.10 -7.76
C LEU A 20 1.92 -45.48 -6.55
N ILE A 21 2.60 -44.59 -5.84
CA ILE A 21 1.97 -43.69 -4.87
C ILE A 21 1.14 -42.71 -5.70
N PRO A 22 -0.19 -42.65 -5.54
CA PRO A 22 -0.96 -41.63 -6.20
C PRO A 22 -0.50 -40.25 -5.66
N LEU A 23 -0.02 -39.39 -6.56
CA LEU A 23 0.18 -37.97 -6.25
C LEU A 23 -1.14 -37.45 -5.71
N PRO A 24 -1.13 -36.72 -4.58
CA PRO A 24 -2.36 -36.04 -4.13
C PRO A 24 -2.82 -35.15 -5.27
N ALA A 25 -4.09 -35.30 -5.66
CA ALA A 25 -4.73 -34.37 -6.58
C ALA A 25 -4.51 -32.96 -6.03
N LEU A 26 -3.98 -32.06 -6.87
CA LEU A 26 -3.95 -30.63 -6.55
C LEU A 26 -5.37 -30.27 -6.13
N ALA A 27 -5.55 -30.00 -4.85
CA ALA A 27 -6.79 -29.44 -4.35
C ALA A 27 -7.06 -28.18 -5.18
N SER A 28 -8.20 -28.12 -5.84
CA SER A 28 -8.68 -26.85 -6.41
C SER A 28 -8.61 -25.85 -5.29
N SER A 29 -7.82 -24.77 -5.43
CA SER A 29 -7.79 -23.72 -4.44
C SER A 29 -9.20 -23.12 -4.42
N GLU A 30 -9.95 -23.38 -3.37
CA GLU A 30 -11.22 -22.67 -3.15
C GLU A 30 -10.90 -21.19 -3.13
N ALA A 31 -11.70 -20.39 -3.87
CA ALA A 31 -11.56 -18.94 -3.87
C ALA A 31 -11.73 -18.42 -2.42
N LEU A 32 -10.83 -17.55 -2.01
CA LEU A 32 -10.89 -16.96 -0.68
C LEU A 32 -12.20 -16.16 -0.49
N PRO A 33 -12.85 -16.25 0.66
CA PRO A 33 -14.09 -15.51 0.91
C PRO A 33 -13.81 -14.00 0.95
N LEU A 34 -14.46 -13.25 0.05
CA LEU A 34 -14.32 -11.80 -0.06
C LEU A 34 -15.49 -11.08 0.63
N THR A 35 -15.18 -9.97 1.28
CA THR A 35 -16.17 -9.00 1.77
C THR A 35 -16.03 -7.70 1.01
N GLU A 36 -17.08 -7.24 0.34
CA GLU A 36 -17.12 -5.92 -0.32
C GLU A 36 -17.20 -4.80 0.71
N LEU A 37 -16.38 -3.77 0.55
CA LEU A 37 -16.25 -2.66 1.52
C LEU A 37 -17.08 -1.41 1.17
N GLY A 38 -17.71 -1.36 0.00
CA GLY A 38 -18.54 -0.20 -0.36
C GLY A 38 -19.37 -0.43 -1.61
N THR A 39 -20.20 0.54 -1.93
CA THR A 39 -21.00 0.59 -3.15
C THR A 39 -20.67 1.84 -3.93
N ALA A 40 -20.53 1.73 -5.26
CA ALA A 40 -20.25 2.85 -6.14
C ALA A 40 -21.54 3.41 -6.75
N PRO A 41 -21.67 4.74 -6.95
CA PRO A 41 -22.74 5.36 -7.72
C PRO A 41 -22.80 4.82 -9.14
N GLN A 42 -24.00 4.70 -9.70
CA GLN A 42 -24.26 4.16 -11.03
C GLN A 42 -24.58 5.23 -12.09
N ALA A 43 -24.63 6.51 -11.69
CA ALA A 43 -24.86 7.64 -12.59
C ALA A 43 -24.19 8.92 -12.07
N GLY A 44 -23.80 9.81 -12.97
CA GLY A 44 -23.16 11.09 -12.66
C GLY A 44 -23.03 11.99 -13.91
N PRO A 45 -22.42 13.17 -13.77
CA PRO A 45 -22.19 14.11 -14.87
C PRO A 45 -21.15 13.62 -15.91
N ASP A 46 -20.85 14.45 -16.88
CA ASP A 46 -19.81 14.17 -17.90
C ASP A 46 -18.48 13.77 -17.25
N THR A 47 -17.71 12.91 -17.92
CA THR A 47 -16.46 12.28 -17.44
C THR A 47 -16.63 11.29 -16.26
N PHE A 48 -17.83 11.20 -15.68
CA PHE A 48 -18.11 10.27 -14.59
C PHE A 48 -18.09 8.82 -15.04
N GLN A 49 -17.46 7.97 -14.25
CA GLN A 49 -17.34 6.54 -14.52
C GLN A 49 -18.18 5.74 -13.51
N ALA A 50 -19.40 5.39 -13.90
CA ALA A 50 -20.31 4.64 -13.05
C ALA A 50 -19.73 3.28 -12.64
N GLY A 51 -20.01 2.86 -11.40
CA GLY A 51 -19.56 1.57 -10.87
C GLY A 51 -18.09 1.48 -10.52
N THR A 52 -17.39 2.61 -10.34
CA THR A 52 -15.94 2.63 -10.03
C THR A 52 -15.66 2.83 -8.55
N GLN A 53 -14.72 2.05 -8.03
CA GLN A 53 -14.04 2.24 -6.74
C GLN A 53 -12.53 2.16 -6.95
N ALA A 54 -11.74 2.88 -6.14
CA ALA A 54 -10.28 2.82 -6.22
C ALA A 54 -9.59 3.37 -4.97
N GLY A 55 -8.30 3.08 -4.84
CA GLY A 55 -7.40 3.65 -3.84
C GLY A 55 -7.88 3.42 -2.41
N PRO A 56 -8.03 2.16 -1.96
CA PRO A 56 -8.46 1.89 -0.60
C PRO A 56 -7.32 2.05 0.41
N ASP A 57 -7.62 2.61 1.57
CA ASP A 57 -6.78 2.57 2.75
C ASP A 57 -7.52 1.96 3.94
N THR A 58 -6.77 1.37 4.89
CA THR A 58 -7.30 0.78 6.11
C THR A 58 -6.41 1.10 7.30
N PHE A 59 -7.03 1.19 8.47
CA PHE A 59 -6.31 1.21 9.73
C PHE A 59 -7.02 0.31 10.76
N GLN A 60 -6.26 -0.27 11.68
CA GLN A 60 -6.78 -1.12 12.74
C GLN A 60 -6.36 -0.64 14.13
N ALA A 61 -7.33 -0.59 15.05
CA ALA A 61 -7.10 -0.31 16.47
C ALA A 61 -7.92 -1.28 17.34
N GLY A 62 -7.27 -2.15 18.07
CA GLY A 62 -7.93 -3.23 18.81
C GLY A 62 -8.68 -4.17 17.87
N THR A 63 -9.98 -4.37 18.07
CA THR A 63 -10.87 -5.17 17.22
C THR A 63 -11.54 -4.37 16.11
N THR A 64 -11.37 -3.05 16.11
CA THR A 64 -11.98 -2.18 15.11
C THR A 64 -11.06 -1.99 13.91
N ILE A 65 -11.61 -2.15 12.72
CA ILE A 65 -10.97 -1.88 11.44
C ILE A 65 -11.83 -0.86 10.71
N VAL A 66 -11.22 0.21 10.23
CA VAL A 66 -11.86 1.18 9.34
C VAL A 66 -11.15 1.16 8.00
N ALA A 67 -11.92 1.10 6.93
CA ALA A 67 -11.48 1.22 5.55
C ALA A 67 -12.13 2.41 4.88
N ALA A 68 -11.43 3.08 3.96
CA ALA A 68 -11.96 4.16 3.14
C ALA A 68 -11.53 3.99 1.70
N GLN A 69 -12.37 4.37 0.72
CA GLN A 69 -12.07 4.31 -0.70
C GLN A 69 -12.85 5.36 -1.50
N GLN A 70 -12.31 5.72 -2.65
CA GLN A 70 -12.99 6.56 -3.64
C GLN A 70 -14.15 5.80 -4.28
N ILE A 71 -15.28 6.48 -4.51
CA ILE A 71 -16.45 5.93 -5.21
C ILE A 71 -16.94 6.89 -6.30
N GLY A 72 -17.30 6.35 -7.48
CA GLY A 72 -17.80 7.14 -8.60
C GLY A 72 -16.73 8.09 -9.13
N ARG A 73 -15.68 7.53 -9.73
CA ARG A 73 -14.52 8.27 -10.23
C ARG A 73 -14.85 9.05 -11.50
N PHE A 74 -14.05 10.07 -11.77
CA PHE A 74 -14.04 10.82 -13.01
C PHE A 74 -12.77 10.48 -13.81
N PHE A 75 -12.87 10.49 -15.14
CA PHE A 75 -11.76 10.18 -16.04
C PHE A 75 -10.58 11.15 -15.84
N ASP A 76 -10.87 12.42 -15.65
CA ASP A 76 -9.91 13.52 -15.51
C ASP A 76 -9.43 13.74 -14.08
N GLY A 77 -9.90 12.94 -13.11
CA GLY A 77 -9.39 12.90 -11.74
C GLY A 77 -10.46 13.11 -10.66
N GLY A 78 -10.19 12.55 -9.50
CA GLY A 78 -11.08 12.56 -8.34
C GLY A 78 -12.30 11.64 -8.47
N ALA A 79 -13.17 11.72 -7.49
CA ALA A 79 -14.36 10.90 -7.33
C ALA A 79 -15.53 11.71 -6.77
N SER A 80 -16.75 11.19 -6.89
CA SER A 80 -17.96 11.84 -6.38
C SER A 80 -18.09 11.76 -4.86
N GLY A 81 -17.37 10.84 -4.21
CA GLY A 81 -17.37 10.69 -2.75
C GLY A 81 -16.30 9.72 -2.24
N ILE A 82 -16.17 9.70 -0.92
CA ILE A 82 -15.39 8.69 -0.19
C ILE A 82 -16.38 7.81 0.57
N ALA A 83 -16.36 6.51 0.26
CA ALA A 83 -17.04 5.50 1.07
C ALA A 83 -16.14 5.03 2.20
N TYR A 84 -16.77 4.61 3.30
CA TYR A 84 -16.10 3.96 4.41
C TYR A 84 -16.77 2.62 4.75
N ALA A 85 -16.00 1.73 5.37
CA ALA A 85 -16.49 0.52 5.98
C ALA A 85 -15.83 0.33 7.34
N THR A 86 -16.62 -0.08 8.34
CA THR A 86 -16.16 -0.27 9.71
C THR A 86 -16.55 -1.65 10.22
N SER A 87 -15.58 -2.39 10.72
CA SER A 87 -15.77 -3.61 11.49
C SER A 87 -15.37 -3.38 12.94
N ALA A 88 -16.18 -3.86 13.88
CA ALA A 88 -15.86 -3.83 15.31
C ALA A 88 -15.43 -5.22 15.86
N ASP A 89 -15.38 -6.23 14.99
CA ASP A 89 -15.23 -7.66 15.32
C ASP A 89 -14.14 -8.35 14.47
N ASN A 90 -13.00 -7.65 14.26
CA ASN A 90 -11.86 -8.16 13.47
C ASN A 90 -12.24 -8.60 12.04
N GLY A 91 -13.08 -7.84 11.36
CA GLY A 91 -13.43 -8.09 9.96
C GLY A 91 -14.50 -9.17 9.75
N ALA A 92 -15.18 -9.64 10.80
CA ALA A 92 -16.25 -10.61 10.66
C ALA A 92 -17.53 -9.98 10.10
N THR A 93 -17.90 -8.79 10.58
CA THR A 93 -19.03 -8.01 10.06
C THR A 93 -18.64 -6.55 9.79
N TRP A 94 -19.37 -5.90 8.86
CA TRP A 94 -19.02 -4.55 8.40
C TRP A 94 -20.27 -3.66 8.28
N ALA A 95 -20.20 -2.48 8.94
CA ALA A 95 -21.07 -1.35 8.66
C ALA A 95 -20.46 -0.51 7.53
N ARG A 96 -21.27 0.15 6.70
CA ARG A 96 -20.81 0.91 5.52
C ARG A 96 -21.54 2.23 5.41
N GLY A 97 -20.88 3.21 4.81
CA GLY A 97 -21.47 4.51 4.52
C GLY A 97 -20.62 5.35 3.57
N VAL A 98 -21.03 6.60 3.38
CA VAL A 98 -20.31 7.62 2.61
C VAL A 98 -20.05 8.80 3.53
N LEU A 99 -18.86 9.39 3.44
CA LEU A 99 -18.51 10.57 4.25
C LEU A 99 -19.38 11.77 3.85
N PRO A 100 -20.02 12.45 4.82
CA PRO A 100 -20.83 13.64 4.58
C PRO A 100 -19.96 14.88 4.38
N GLY A 101 -20.55 15.95 3.85
CA GLY A 101 -20.05 17.31 3.92
C GLY A 101 -18.82 17.63 3.07
N ILE A 102 -18.34 16.72 2.21
CA ILE A 102 -17.15 16.94 1.37
C ILE A 102 -17.57 17.45 -0.01
N THR A 103 -18.16 16.59 -0.82
CA THR A 103 -18.56 16.92 -2.18
C THR A 103 -20.00 17.43 -2.23
N THR A 104 -20.33 18.12 -3.29
CA THR A 104 -21.71 18.62 -3.52
C THR A 104 -22.74 17.49 -3.52
N SER A 105 -22.39 16.30 -3.98
CA SER A 105 -23.24 15.10 -3.89
C SER A 105 -23.40 14.57 -2.45
N GLY A 106 -22.45 14.88 -1.55
CA GLY A 106 -22.47 14.54 -0.13
C GLY A 106 -22.91 15.68 0.78
N GLY A 107 -23.45 16.79 0.23
CA GLY A 107 -23.88 17.95 0.99
C GLY A 107 -22.79 18.98 1.32
N GLY A 108 -21.58 18.81 0.76
CA GLY A 108 -20.46 19.72 0.90
C GLY A 108 -20.35 20.75 -0.23
N VAL A 109 -19.15 21.32 -0.40
CA VAL A 109 -18.92 22.45 -1.31
C VAL A 109 -17.97 22.15 -2.46
N TYR A 110 -17.20 21.04 -2.39
CA TYR A 110 -16.23 20.70 -3.41
C TYR A 110 -16.87 19.91 -4.55
N GLY A 111 -16.34 20.06 -5.76
CA GLY A 111 -16.81 19.30 -6.91
C GLY A 111 -16.46 17.81 -6.81
N ARG A 112 -15.26 17.52 -6.31
CA ARG A 112 -14.73 16.16 -6.26
C ARG A 112 -13.86 15.93 -5.01
N VAL A 113 -13.51 14.66 -4.77
CA VAL A 113 -12.66 14.23 -3.66
C VAL A 113 -11.77 13.07 -4.09
N SER A 114 -10.59 12.93 -3.48
CA SER A 114 -9.60 11.90 -3.77
C SER A 114 -8.85 11.45 -2.52
N ASP A 115 -7.95 10.49 -2.68
CA ASP A 115 -6.89 10.06 -1.77
C ASP A 115 -7.31 9.92 -0.29
N PRO A 116 -8.27 9.03 0.02
CA PRO A 116 -8.61 8.76 1.41
C PRO A 116 -7.46 8.04 2.11
N SER A 117 -7.16 8.43 3.34
CA SER A 117 -6.32 7.64 4.25
C SER A 117 -6.89 7.64 5.67
N VAL A 118 -6.64 6.58 6.43
CA VAL A 118 -7.31 6.28 7.69
C VAL A 118 -6.30 6.26 8.84
N ALA A 119 -6.63 6.90 9.96
CA ALA A 119 -5.86 6.81 11.19
C ALA A 119 -6.77 6.73 12.42
N TYR A 120 -6.21 6.26 13.53
CA TYR A 120 -6.83 6.30 14.84
C TYR A 120 -5.94 7.09 15.81
N ASP A 121 -6.54 7.98 16.55
CA ASP A 121 -5.90 8.69 17.65
C ASP A 121 -6.33 8.05 18.97
N ALA A 122 -5.44 7.27 19.56
CA ALA A 122 -5.72 6.52 20.79
C ALA A 122 -5.86 7.41 22.03
N ARG A 123 -5.25 8.61 22.03
CA ARG A 123 -5.34 9.54 23.14
C ARG A 123 -6.72 10.17 23.24
N HIS A 124 -7.28 10.56 22.09
CA HIS A 124 -8.58 11.25 22.03
C HIS A 124 -9.73 10.28 21.74
N GLY A 125 -9.43 8.99 21.43
CA GLY A 125 -10.43 7.98 21.13
C GLY A 125 -11.20 8.26 19.84
N VAL A 126 -10.57 8.87 18.82
CA VAL A 126 -11.22 9.28 17.58
C VAL A 126 -10.58 8.60 16.37
N TRP A 127 -11.41 8.26 15.40
CA TRP A 127 -11.00 7.84 14.07
C TRP A 127 -10.96 9.05 13.14
N LEU A 128 -9.99 9.05 12.25
CA LEU A 128 -9.79 10.11 11.25
C LEU A 128 -9.75 9.48 9.87
N ILE A 129 -10.44 10.09 8.90
CA ILE A 129 -10.24 9.86 7.48
C ILE A 129 -9.81 11.19 6.87
N SER A 130 -8.56 11.24 6.37
CA SER A 130 -8.08 12.33 5.55
C SER A 130 -8.55 12.12 4.12
N SER A 131 -8.79 13.21 3.38
CA SER A 131 -9.11 13.18 1.96
C SER A 131 -8.69 14.48 1.28
N LEU A 132 -8.42 14.39 -0.02
CA LEU A 132 -8.06 15.51 -0.87
C LEU A 132 -9.33 16.06 -1.55
N ALA A 133 -9.73 17.25 -1.20
CA ALA A 133 -10.85 17.93 -1.86
C ALA A 133 -10.38 18.65 -3.13
N LEU A 134 -11.13 18.48 -4.22
CA LEU A 134 -10.78 18.99 -5.54
C LEU A 134 -11.83 19.98 -6.04
N THR A 135 -11.36 21.03 -6.72
CA THR A 135 -12.21 21.88 -7.58
C THR A 135 -12.16 21.38 -9.02
N ASP A 136 -13.19 21.69 -9.82
CA ASP A 136 -13.33 21.28 -11.22
C ASP A 136 -13.87 22.41 -12.13
N GLN A 137 -13.77 23.66 -11.68
CA GLN A 137 -14.33 24.81 -12.43
C GLN A 137 -13.43 25.26 -13.60
N ASP A 138 -12.11 25.24 -13.42
CA ASP A 138 -11.10 25.64 -14.41
C ASP A 138 -10.05 24.53 -14.62
N GLY A 139 -10.47 23.29 -14.57
CA GLY A 139 -9.62 22.08 -14.51
C GLY A 139 -9.66 21.47 -13.10
N VAL A 140 -9.20 20.21 -13.00
CA VAL A 140 -9.20 19.51 -11.71
C VAL A 140 -7.93 19.87 -10.95
N THR A 141 -8.09 20.49 -9.78
CA THR A 141 -6.98 20.90 -8.92
C THR A 141 -7.27 20.58 -7.45
N GLY A 142 -6.22 20.20 -6.71
CA GLY A 142 -6.30 19.95 -5.28
C GLY A 142 -6.46 21.24 -4.47
N ALA A 143 -7.66 21.46 -3.95
CA ALA A 143 -8.02 22.71 -3.26
C ALA A 143 -7.73 22.68 -1.77
N ALA A 144 -7.92 21.53 -1.12
CA ALA A 144 -7.73 21.39 0.32
C ALA A 144 -7.50 19.92 0.72
N VAL A 145 -6.75 19.72 1.79
CA VAL A 145 -6.77 18.48 2.56
C VAL A 145 -7.81 18.63 3.66
N LEU A 146 -8.68 17.65 3.77
CA LEU A 146 -9.78 17.61 4.75
C LEU A 146 -9.62 16.42 5.68
N THR A 147 -10.11 16.51 6.91
CA THR A 147 -10.17 15.40 7.86
C THR A 147 -11.59 15.22 8.39
N SER A 148 -12.25 14.13 8.07
CA SER A 148 -13.49 13.68 8.70
C SER A 148 -13.19 12.94 10.00
N ARG A 149 -14.05 13.08 11.03
CA ARG A 149 -13.83 12.55 12.38
C ARG A 149 -15.00 11.68 12.81
N SER A 150 -14.69 10.57 13.49
CA SER A 150 -15.65 9.70 14.17
C SER A 150 -15.24 9.46 15.62
N ALA A 151 -16.16 9.62 16.56
CA ALA A 151 -15.96 9.39 17.99
C ALA A 151 -16.72 8.14 18.51
N ASP A 152 -17.34 7.37 17.63
CA ASP A 152 -18.16 6.20 17.95
C ASP A 152 -17.61 4.89 17.34
N GLY A 153 -16.29 4.85 17.12
CA GLY A 153 -15.64 3.67 16.55
C GLY A 153 -15.70 3.57 15.03
N GLY A 154 -15.87 4.69 14.31
CA GLY A 154 -15.93 4.71 12.86
C GLY A 154 -17.33 4.40 12.29
N LEU A 155 -18.37 4.37 13.12
CA LEU A 155 -19.73 4.03 12.69
C LEU A 155 -20.45 5.24 12.09
N THR A 156 -20.25 6.44 12.66
CA THR A 156 -20.76 7.70 12.09
C THR A 156 -19.64 8.73 11.99
N TRP A 157 -19.76 9.62 11.02
CA TRP A 157 -18.75 10.62 10.70
C TRP A 157 -19.39 12.02 10.65
N GLY A 158 -18.69 12.99 11.23
CA GLY A 158 -19.08 14.39 11.15
C GLY A 158 -18.63 15.06 9.85
N ASP A 159 -19.10 16.28 9.62
CA ASP A 159 -18.58 17.12 8.54
C ASP A 159 -17.06 17.31 8.67
N PRO A 160 -16.34 17.40 7.54
CA PRO A 160 -14.89 17.46 7.55
C PRO A 160 -14.36 18.77 8.15
N VAL A 161 -13.23 18.66 8.84
CA VAL A 161 -12.41 19.80 9.27
C VAL A 161 -11.36 20.07 8.20
N THR A 162 -11.13 21.35 7.88
CA THR A 162 -10.04 21.73 6.97
C THR A 162 -8.68 21.51 7.65
N THR A 163 -7.87 20.64 7.05
CA THR A 163 -6.51 20.34 7.50
C THR A 163 -5.50 21.30 6.89
N ALA A 164 -5.63 21.56 5.59
CA ALA A 164 -4.80 22.49 4.82
C ALA A 164 -5.61 23.06 3.64
N VAL A 165 -5.22 24.21 3.15
CA VAL A 165 -5.78 24.84 1.93
C VAL A 165 -4.66 25.12 0.94
N ALA A 166 -4.93 24.95 -0.34
CA ALA A 166 -3.94 25.18 -1.39
C ALA A 166 -3.50 26.64 -1.48
N GLY A 167 -4.40 27.60 -1.18
CA GLY A 167 -4.06 29.03 -1.22
C GLY A 167 -3.62 29.53 -2.61
N GLY A 168 -4.05 28.87 -3.68
CA GLY A 168 -3.59 29.08 -5.07
C GLY A 168 -2.57 28.06 -5.55
N GLY A 169 -2.22 27.07 -4.70
CA GLY A 169 -1.45 25.86 -5.06
C GLY A 169 -2.35 24.77 -5.66
N ASP A 170 -1.77 23.57 -5.77
CA ASP A 170 -2.43 22.36 -6.25
C ASP A 170 -1.97 21.19 -5.37
N LEU A 171 -2.77 20.81 -4.37
CA LEU A 171 -2.41 19.78 -3.40
C LEU A 171 -2.68 18.38 -3.96
N ASP A 172 -1.81 17.41 -3.63
CA ASP A 172 -1.96 16.01 -4.04
C ASP A 172 -1.45 15.04 -2.94
N LYS A 173 -1.77 13.76 -3.08
CA LYS A 173 -1.25 12.61 -2.33
C LYS A 173 -1.29 12.74 -0.80
N SER A 174 -2.44 13.11 -0.23
CA SER A 174 -2.57 13.23 1.22
C SER A 174 -2.56 11.88 1.95
N TRP A 175 -1.84 11.82 3.09
CA TRP A 175 -1.82 10.66 3.99
C TRP A 175 -1.82 11.09 5.46
N VAL A 176 -2.59 10.40 6.33
CA VAL A 176 -2.71 10.73 7.75
C VAL A 176 -2.17 9.61 8.64
N VAL A 177 -1.50 9.97 9.73
CA VAL A 177 -1.07 9.07 10.81
C VAL A 177 -1.19 9.75 12.17
N CYS A 178 -1.41 9.00 13.25
CA CYS A 178 -1.38 9.52 14.61
C CYS A 178 -0.30 8.84 15.47
N ASP A 179 0.27 9.59 16.39
CA ASP A 179 1.21 9.08 17.39
C ASP A 179 0.44 8.34 18.49
N ASN A 180 0.42 7.02 18.39
CA ASN A 180 -0.20 6.12 19.36
C ASN A 180 0.80 5.54 20.36
N GLY A 181 2.04 6.00 20.36
CA GLY A 181 3.06 5.60 21.32
C GLY A 181 2.81 6.16 22.71
N ALA A 182 2.27 5.38 23.64
CA ALA A 182 1.91 5.84 24.99
C ALA A 182 3.07 6.47 25.79
N ARG A 183 4.33 6.24 25.40
CA ARG A 183 5.53 6.85 25.99
C ARG A 183 6.12 7.98 25.12
N SER A 184 5.52 8.26 23.98
CA SER A 184 5.93 9.37 23.12
C SER A 184 5.64 10.71 23.80
N PRO A 185 6.53 11.70 23.70
CA PRO A 185 6.23 13.08 24.13
C PRO A 185 5.13 13.73 23.31
N TYR A 186 4.79 13.15 22.14
CA TYR A 186 3.77 13.65 21.22
C TYR A 186 2.54 12.73 21.14
N TYR A 187 2.33 11.86 22.11
CA TYR A 187 1.18 10.95 22.14
C TYR A 187 -0.14 11.68 21.88
N GLY A 188 -0.90 11.22 20.89
CA GLY A 188 -2.14 11.80 20.43
C GLY A 188 -1.96 12.98 19.44
N ARG A 189 -0.73 13.24 18.96
CA ARG A 189 -0.52 14.15 17.84
C ARG A 189 -0.73 13.41 16.53
N CYS A 190 -1.55 13.97 15.63
CA CYS A 190 -1.76 13.44 14.29
C CYS A 190 -1.05 14.31 13.25
N TYR A 191 -0.68 13.71 12.13
CA TYR A 191 0.06 14.34 11.05
C TYR A 191 -0.59 13.98 9.72
N ALA A 192 -0.86 14.98 8.90
CA ALA A 192 -1.25 14.82 7.50
C ALA A 192 -0.08 15.28 6.63
N VAL A 193 0.39 14.39 5.77
CA VAL A 193 1.46 14.66 4.79
C VAL A 193 0.82 14.74 3.41
N TYR A 194 1.22 15.72 2.61
CA TYR A 194 0.73 15.94 1.24
C TYR A 194 1.79 16.71 0.45
N ASP A 195 1.66 16.73 -0.85
CA ASP A 195 2.52 17.54 -1.72
C ASP A 195 1.73 18.65 -2.41
N ASP A 196 2.43 19.68 -2.85
CA ASP A 196 1.89 20.83 -3.59
C ASP A 196 2.53 20.87 -4.97
N VAL A 197 1.78 20.38 -5.95
CA VAL A 197 2.23 20.25 -7.35
C VAL A 197 2.60 21.63 -7.92
N ALA A 198 1.85 22.69 -7.59
CA ALA A 198 2.14 24.04 -8.06
C ALA A 198 3.41 24.66 -7.42
N ALA A 199 3.95 24.03 -6.38
CA ALA A 199 5.19 24.42 -5.71
C ALA A 199 6.31 23.36 -5.94
N ASP A 200 6.44 22.86 -7.15
CA ASP A 200 7.42 21.83 -7.55
C ASP A 200 7.32 20.56 -6.68
N ASN A 201 6.12 20.07 -6.44
CA ASN A 201 5.84 18.92 -5.57
C ASN A 201 6.41 19.07 -4.16
N ALA A 202 6.37 20.28 -3.59
CA ALA A 202 6.87 20.53 -2.24
C ALA A 202 6.10 19.71 -1.21
N ILE A 203 6.80 18.86 -0.45
CA ILE A 203 6.18 18.06 0.62
C ILE A 203 5.89 18.96 1.81
N LYS A 204 4.63 18.96 2.23
CA LYS A 204 4.08 19.73 3.36
C LYS A 204 3.53 18.79 4.41
N VAL A 205 3.45 19.26 5.64
CA VAL A 205 2.91 18.50 6.76
C VAL A 205 2.02 19.40 7.60
N ALA A 206 0.80 18.97 7.86
CA ALA A 206 -0.07 19.56 8.86
C ALA A 206 -0.10 18.65 10.10
N ARG A 207 -0.13 19.25 11.30
CA ARG A 207 -0.21 18.56 12.58
C ARG A 207 -1.38 19.02 13.43
N SER A 208 -1.99 18.09 14.13
CA SER A 208 -3.07 18.32 15.11
C SER A 208 -2.69 17.72 16.47
N SER A 209 -3.06 18.35 17.56
CA SER A 209 -2.85 17.85 18.94
C SER A 209 -4.15 17.73 19.74
N ASP A 210 -5.30 17.85 19.06
CA ASP A 210 -6.64 17.90 19.66
C ASP A 210 -7.63 16.93 18.99
N GLY A 211 -7.09 15.82 18.45
CA GLY A 211 -7.90 14.81 17.78
C GLY A 211 -8.43 15.25 16.43
N GLY A 212 -7.70 16.07 15.69
CA GLY A 212 -8.06 16.52 14.33
C GLY A 212 -9.05 17.66 14.29
N LEU A 213 -9.25 18.39 15.39
CA LEU A 213 -10.14 19.57 15.41
C LEU A 213 -9.49 20.82 14.84
N THR A 214 -8.18 21.00 15.10
CA THR A 214 -7.38 22.09 14.53
C THR A 214 -6.06 21.57 14.00
N TRP A 215 -5.55 22.22 12.95
CA TRP A 215 -4.33 21.82 12.25
C TRP A 215 -3.39 23.02 12.06
N ALA A 216 -2.09 22.76 12.14
CA ALA A 216 -1.04 23.75 11.87
C ALA A 216 -0.04 23.17 10.86
N GLU A 217 0.20 23.91 9.78
CA GLU A 217 1.12 23.51 8.72
C GLU A 217 2.58 23.79 9.08
N THR A 218 3.47 22.95 8.55
CA THR A 218 4.92 23.11 8.57
C THR A 218 5.47 22.69 7.21
N GLY A 219 6.21 23.57 6.55
CA GLY A 219 6.91 23.23 5.30
C GLY A 219 8.12 22.35 5.55
N THR A 220 8.47 21.56 4.56
CA THR A 220 9.74 20.80 4.50
C THR A 220 10.62 21.36 3.38
N SER A 221 11.87 20.88 3.26
CA SER A 221 12.78 21.21 2.15
C SER A 221 12.81 20.11 1.08
N ALA A 222 11.87 19.18 1.12
CA ALA A 222 11.81 18.05 0.19
C ALA A 222 10.79 18.30 -0.91
N THR A 223 11.07 17.76 -2.10
CA THR A 223 10.18 17.71 -3.25
C THR A 223 9.99 16.26 -3.68
N GLY A 224 8.78 15.93 -4.11
CA GLY A 224 8.36 14.60 -4.50
C GLY A 224 6.91 14.34 -4.10
N LEU A 225 6.47 13.10 -4.23
CA LEU A 225 5.06 12.73 -4.05
C LEU A 225 4.88 11.42 -3.27
N GLY A 226 3.66 11.21 -2.80
CA GLY A 226 3.27 9.96 -2.15
C GLY A 226 3.97 9.74 -0.82
N GLY A 227 4.15 10.79 -0.02
CA GLY A 227 4.72 10.70 1.32
C GLY A 227 3.81 9.89 2.25
N GLN A 228 4.28 8.72 2.71
CA GLN A 228 3.56 7.90 3.68
C GLN A 228 4.21 8.00 5.06
N PRO A 229 3.65 8.79 5.99
CA PRO A 229 4.22 9.01 7.31
C PRO A 229 4.06 7.79 8.23
N VAL A 230 5.08 7.52 9.03
CA VAL A 230 5.01 6.58 10.16
C VAL A 230 5.56 7.24 11.42
N VAL A 231 4.96 6.96 12.58
CA VAL A 231 5.41 7.48 13.87
C VAL A 231 6.04 6.38 14.69
N ARG A 232 7.31 6.55 15.05
CA ARG A 232 8.04 5.60 15.87
C ARG A 232 7.61 5.70 17.34
N PRO A 233 7.76 4.64 18.16
CA PRO A 233 7.33 4.65 19.57
C PRO A 233 7.96 5.76 20.43
N ASN A 234 9.05 6.37 19.98
CA ASN A 234 9.69 7.51 20.63
C ASN A 234 9.19 8.87 20.14
N GLY A 235 8.16 8.90 19.29
CA GLY A 235 7.55 10.11 18.72
C GLY A 235 8.29 10.69 17.51
N ALA A 236 9.36 10.05 17.04
CA ALA A 236 10.01 10.51 15.80
C ALA A 236 9.12 10.14 14.61
N LEU A 237 8.80 11.15 13.81
CA LEU A 237 8.06 11.01 12.56
C LEU A 237 9.05 10.75 11.42
N VAL A 238 8.79 9.74 10.60
CA VAL A 238 9.55 9.40 9.39
C VAL A 238 8.58 9.40 8.21
N VAL A 239 8.96 10.06 7.12
CA VAL A 239 8.14 10.18 5.91
C VAL A 239 8.94 9.68 4.72
N PRO A 240 8.83 8.41 4.34
CA PRO A 240 9.28 7.94 3.04
C PRO A 240 8.43 8.53 1.92
N TYR A 241 9.05 8.84 0.78
CA TYR A 241 8.39 9.42 -0.39
C TYR A 241 9.17 9.10 -1.67
N LEU A 242 8.53 9.26 -2.82
CA LEU A 242 9.16 9.17 -4.14
C LEU A 242 9.57 10.59 -4.58
N SER A 243 10.87 10.84 -4.74
CA SER A 243 11.36 12.13 -5.23
C SER A 243 11.19 12.27 -6.75
N ASP A 244 11.24 13.50 -7.24
CA ASP A 244 11.15 13.80 -8.68
C ASP A 244 12.29 13.18 -9.50
N GLU A 245 13.45 12.89 -8.86
CA GLU A 245 14.57 12.20 -9.49
C GLU A 245 14.39 10.67 -9.54
N GLY A 246 13.24 10.14 -9.15
CA GLY A 246 12.96 8.69 -9.15
C GLY A 246 13.69 7.93 -8.04
N GLN A 247 13.82 8.54 -6.87
CA GLN A 247 14.44 7.95 -5.70
C GLN A 247 13.43 7.76 -4.58
N ILE A 248 13.48 6.63 -3.88
CA ILE A 248 12.85 6.55 -2.57
C ILE A 248 13.75 7.27 -1.59
N ARG A 249 13.20 8.27 -0.94
CA ARG A 249 13.88 9.09 0.06
C ARG A 249 13.05 9.13 1.35
N SER A 250 13.64 9.60 2.45
CA SER A 250 12.91 9.80 3.68
C SER A 250 13.24 11.13 4.35
N LEU A 251 12.23 11.76 4.92
CA LEU A 251 12.33 12.89 5.84
C LEU A 251 12.15 12.38 7.27
N ARG A 252 12.73 13.13 8.22
CA ARG A 252 12.52 12.84 9.65
C ARG A 252 12.35 14.10 10.46
N SER A 253 11.36 14.09 11.37
CA SER A 253 11.20 15.04 12.46
C SER A 253 11.41 14.32 13.80
N ARG A 254 12.03 15.01 14.77
CA ARG A 254 12.23 14.52 16.15
C ARG A 254 11.52 15.35 17.20
N ASP A 255 10.84 16.40 16.78
CA ASP A 255 10.19 17.41 17.61
C ASP A 255 8.67 17.47 17.35
N GLY A 256 8.09 16.35 16.87
CA GLY A 256 6.66 16.25 16.62
C GLY A 256 6.20 17.04 15.41
N GLY A 257 7.00 17.10 14.35
CA GLY A 257 6.66 17.75 13.09
C GLY A 257 6.89 19.26 13.07
N GLU A 258 7.59 19.82 14.08
CA GLU A 258 7.86 21.27 14.13
C GLU A 258 9.04 21.68 13.25
N SER A 259 10.06 20.81 13.16
CA SER A 259 11.18 20.96 12.23
C SER A 259 11.55 19.65 11.57
N TRP A 260 12.28 19.75 10.45
CA TRP A 260 12.61 18.63 9.59
C TRP A 260 14.11 18.56 9.33
N GLY A 261 14.66 17.35 9.44
CA GLY A 261 16.02 17.05 9.02
C GLY A 261 16.16 17.06 7.49
N ARG A 262 17.39 16.96 7.01
CA ARG A 262 17.65 16.74 5.58
C ARG A 262 17.01 15.44 5.12
N SER A 263 16.49 15.43 3.89
CA SER A 263 16.06 14.22 3.21
C SER A 263 17.25 13.29 2.98
N VAL A 264 17.08 12.01 3.28
CA VAL A 264 18.12 10.97 3.08
C VAL A 264 17.68 9.99 2.01
N LEU A 265 18.64 9.48 1.24
CA LEU A 265 18.39 8.46 0.22
C LEU A 265 18.09 7.12 0.88
N VAL A 266 17.02 6.47 0.47
CA VAL A 266 16.73 5.06 0.76
C VAL A 266 17.22 4.21 -0.40
N ALA A 267 16.80 4.54 -1.63
CA ALA A 267 17.20 3.84 -2.84
C ALA A 267 16.98 4.68 -4.10
N THR A 268 17.83 4.53 -5.11
CA THR A 268 17.48 4.90 -6.48
C THR A 268 16.64 3.78 -7.08
N VAL A 269 15.43 4.09 -7.56
CA VAL A 269 14.51 3.09 -8.12
C VAL A 269 14.95 2.68 -9.51
N GLN A 270 15.03 1.36 -9.75
CA GLN A 270 15.13 0.80 -11.09
C GLN A 270 13.73 0.36 -11.51
N ARG A 271 13.20 0.98 -12.56
CA ARG A 271 11.79 0.82 -12.92
C ARG A 271 11.60 0.09 -14.24
N HIS A 272 10.88 -1.04 -14.20
CA HIS A 272 10.19 -1.58 -15.37
C HIS A 272 8.83 -0.88 -15.53
N LYS A 273 8.53 -0.42 -16.76
CA LYS A 273 7.22 0.20 -17.01
C LYS A 273 6.16 -0.88 -17.09
N VAL A 274 5.19 -0.85 -16.19
CA VAL A 274 4.07 -1.80 -16.16
C VAL A 274 3.30 -1.75 -17.49
N ALA A 275 3.05 -2.92 -18.04
CA ALA A 275 2.44 -3.06 -19.37
C ALA A 275 0.95 -2.66 -19.38
N GLY A 276 0.38 -2.49 -20.60
CA GLY A 276 -1.04 -2.28 -20.79
C GLY A 276 -1.58 -0.91 -20.44
N GLY A 277 -0.70 0.07 -20.17
CA GLY A 277 -1.11 1.42 -19.78
C GLY A 277 -1.69 1.49 -18.37
N LEU A 278 -1.39 0.51 -17.50
CA LEU A 278 -1.79 0.55 -16.10
C LEU A 278 -0.98 1.63 -15.37
N ARG A 279 -1.68 2.48 -14.60
CA ARG A 279 -1.07 3.46 -13.71
C ARG A 279 -0.48 2.74 -12.50
N ALA A 280 0.86 2.75 -12.38
CA ALA A 280 1.59 2.08 -11.31
C ALA A 280 2.93 2.80 -11.10
N ALA A 281 2.91 3.92 -10.40
CA ALA A 281 4.12 4.57 -9.93
C ALA A 281 4.76 3.74 -8.79
N PRO A 282 6.09 3.76 -8.61
CA PRO A 282 6.76 3.05 -7.53
C PRO A 282 6.65 3.81 -6.20
N LEU A 283 5.43 4.19 -5.82
CA LEU A 283 5.18 4.87 -4.54
C LEU A 283 5.56 3.93 -3.38
N PRO A 284 6.18 4.46 -2.31
CA PRO A 284 6.52 3.66 -1.16
C PRO A 284 5.29 3.32 -0.33
N SER A 285 5.28 2.11 0.25
CA SER A 285 4.42 1.77 1.37
C SER A 285 5.27 1.57 2.61
N ALA A 286 4.91 2.20 3.73
CA ALA A 286 5.74 2.29 4.91
C ALA A 286 4.98 1.93 6.19
N GLU A 287 5.66 1.20 7.08
CA GLU A 287 5.15 0.79 8.38
C GLU A 287 6.25 0.75 9.45
N VAL A 288 5.87 0.62 10.72
CA VAL A 288 6.79 0.62 11.86
C VAL A 288 6.44 -0.48 12.85
N ASP A 289 7.47 -1.18 13.36
CA ASP A 289 7.30 -2.19 14.41
C ASP A 289 7.33 -1.62 15.83
N ALA A 290 7.06 -2.47 16.84
CA ALA A 290 7.03 -2.07 18.23
C ALA A 290 8.37 -1.55 18.79
N ALA A 291 9.51 -1.88 18.16
CA ALA A 291 10.81 -1.34 18.52
C ALA A 291 11.12 -0.02 17.78
N GLY A 292 10.32 0.35 16.80
CA GLY A 292 10.49 1.53 15.99
C GLY A 292 11.37 1.32 14.76
N THR A 293 11.56 0.07 14.32
CA THR A 293 12.13 -0.20 13.00
C THR A 293 11.11 0.18 11.94
N VAL A 294 11.51 1.05 11.03
CA VAL A 294 10.70 1.46 9.88
C VAL A 294 10.99 0.51 8.72
N TYR A 295 9.93 0.02 8.08
CA TYR A 295 9.96 -0.82 6.89
C TYR A 295 9.37 -0.01 5.74
N VAL A 296 10.03 -0.02 4.58
CA VAL A 296 9.57 0.67 3.37
C VAL A 296 9.64 -0.29 2.21
N ALA A 297 8.52 -0.50 1.53
CA ALA A 297 8.39 -1.37 0.36
C ALA A 297 8.02 -0.56 -0.89
N TRP A 298 8.55 -0.92 -2.06
CA TRP A 298 8.23 -0.32 -3.35
C TRP A 298 8.45 -1.31 -4.50
N SER A 299 8.00 -0.98 -5.71
CA SER A 299 8.27 -1.78 -6.91
C SER A 299 9.60 -1.41 -7.54
N ASP A 300 10.42 -2.41 -7.90
CA ASP A 300 11.78 -2.22 -8.42
C ASP A 300 12.22 -3.43 -9.25
N CYS A 301 12.86 -3.20 -10.40
CA CYS A 301 13.22 -4.27 -11.33
C CYS A 301 14.65 -4.82 -11.16
N ARG A 302 15.44 -4.32 -10.20
CA ARG A 302 16.88 -4.64 -10.08
C ARG A 302 17.21 -6.11 -9.89
N PHE A 303 16.27 -6.91 -9.41
CA PHE A 303 16.46 -8.34 -9.18
C PHE A 303 16.03 -9.20 -10.37
N GLN A 304 15.41 -8.60 -11.40
CA GLN A 304 15.01 -9.31 -12.60
C GLN A 304 16.01 -9.10 -13.73
N LEU A 305 16.27 -10.17 -14.49
CA LEU A 305 17.19 -10.11 -15.62
C LEU A 305 16.78 -9.02 -16.60
N SER A 306 17.72 -8.14 -16.92
CA SER A 306 17.51 -7.01 -17.85
C SER A 306 16.33 -6.12 -17.50
N CYS A 307 15.95 -6.05 -16.21
CA CYS A 307 14.80 -5.27 -15.76
C CYS A 307 13.50 -5.67 -16.48
N GLY A 308 13.29 -6.99 -16.68
CA GLY A 308 12.18 -7.55 -17.47
C GLY A 308 10.82 -7.53 -16.77
N GLY A 309 10.75 -7.11 -15.51
CA GLY A 309 9.56 -6.93 -14.67
C GLY A 309 9.99 -6.34 -13.34
N ASN A 310 9.05 -5.86 -12.54
CA ASN A 310 9.33 -5.39 -11.19
C ASN A 310 9.09 -6.51 -10.17
N ASP A 311 9.88 -6.47 -9.10
CA ASP A 311 9.59 -7.16 -7.84
C ASP A 311 9.13 -6.13 -6.80
N ILE A 312 8.44 -6.56 -5.76
CA ILE A 312 8.36 -5.76 -4.54
C ILE A 312 9.67 -5.97 -3.78
N VAL A 313 10.28 -4.87 -3.44
CA VAL A 313 11.51 -4.81 -2.65
C VAL A 313 11.27 -4.03 -1.38
N MET A 314 12.14 -4.18 -0.39
CA MET A 314 12.01 -3.54 0.92
C MET A 314 13.37 -3.06 1.42
N SER A 315 13.36 -1.98 2.20
CA SER A 315 14.48 -1.55 3.04
C SER A 315 13.99 -1.23 4.44
N THR A 316 14.85 -1.34 5.43
CA THR A 316 14.51 -1.11 6.84
C THR A 316 15.44 -0.09 7.49
N SER A 317 14.94 0.60 8.50
CA SER A 317 15.73 1.56 9.27
C SER A 317 15.36 1.57 10.75
N ALA A 318 16.36 1.42 11.61
CA ALA A 318 16.20 1.59 13.05
C ALA A 318 16.14 3.07 13.48
N THR A 319 16.41 4.01 12.58
CA THR A 319 16.53 5.45 12.92
C THR A 319 15.72 6.36 11.99
N GLY A 320 15.31 5.89 10.84
CA GLY A 320 14.71 6.68 9.75
C GLY A 320 15.75 7.54 9.00
N ALA A 321 17.04 7.33 9.24
CA ALA A 321 18.15 8.08 8.61
C ALA A 321 19.22 7.19 7.99
N GLU A 322 19.37 5.99 8.49
CA GLU A 322 20.26 4.97 7.97
C GLU A 322 19.41 3.79 7.53
N TRP A 323 19.59 3.32 6.29
CA TRP A 323 18.76 2.31 5.68
C TRP A 323 19.55 1.05 5.36
N SER A 324 18.92 -0.10 5.48
CA SER A 324 19.50 -1.40 5.15
C SER A 324 19.74 -1.54 3.65
N HIS A 325 20.47 -2.58 3.27
CA HIS A 325 20.45 -3.08 1.90
C HIS A 325 19.04 -3.32 1.43
N ILE A 326 18.83 -3.21 0.12
CA ILE A 326 17.54 -3.50 -0.50
C ILE A 326 17.33 -5.01 -0.52
N LEU A 327 16.19 -5.43 0.00
CA LEU A 327 15.78 -6.82 0.14
C LEU A 327 14.73 -7.17 -0.92
N ARG A 328 14.88 -8.27 -1.62
CA ARG A 328 13.87 -8.79 -2.55
C ARG A 328 12.78 -9.50 -1.77
N VAL A 329 11.52 -9.12 -1.95
CA VAL A 329 10.36 -9.76 -1.29
C VAL A 329 9.66 -10.74 -2.21
N THR A 330 9.35 -10.35 -3.45
CA THR A 330 8.73 -11.23 -4.46
C THR A 330 9.78 -11.77 -5.43
N ASP A 331 9.63 -13.02 -5.90
CA ASP A 331 10.63 -13.71 -6.72
C ASP A 331 10.05 -14.73 -7.71
N ASP A 332 8.76 -14.66 -8.02
CA ASP A 332 8.08 -15.63 -8.89
C ASP A 332 8.14 -15.30 -10.40
N GLY A 333 8.90 -14.25 -10.77
CA GLY A 333 9.15 -13.87 -12.16
C GLY A 333 8.02 -13.11 -12.83
N GLY A 334 6.97 -12.73 -12.11
CA GLY A 334 5.92 -11.81 -12.55
C GLY A 334 6.36 -10.34 -12.56
N ASP A 335 5.47 -9.44 -12.89
CA ASP A 335 5.64 -7.99 -12.74
C ASP A 335 4.78 -7.55 -11.54
N HIS A 336 5.42 -7.09 -10.44
CA HIS A 336 4.77 -6.77 -9.17
C HIS A 336 4.81 -5.26 -8.92
N PHE A 337 3.69 -4.69 -8.50
CA PHE A 337 3.56 -3.24 -8.33
C PHE A 337 2.49 -2.88 -7.29
N ILE A 338 2.50 -1.62 -6.85
CA ILE A 338 1.55 -1.05 -5.88
C ILE A 338 1.51 -1.90 -4.60
N PRO A 339 2.57 -1.90 -3.79
CA PRO A 339 2.60 -2.63 -2.53
C PRO A 339 1.73 -1.98 -1.47
N GLY A 340 1.11 -2.79 -0.61
CA GLY A 340 0.50 -2.40 0.65
C GLY A 340 1.11 -3.22 1.78
N LEU A 341 2.01 -2.62 2.52
CA LEU A 341 2.71 -3.22 3.64
C LEU A 341 1.90 -3.06 4.92
N GLY A 342 1.82 -4.10 5.74
CA GLY A 342 1.32 -4.06 7.11
C GLY A 342 2.35 -4.68 8.05
N VAL A 343 2.50 -4.11 9.23
CA VAL A 343 3.38 -4.62 10.29
C VAL A 343 2.57 -4.82 11.57
N ASP A 344 2.72 -5.97 12.22
CA ASP A 344 2.09 -6.24 13.50
C ASP A 344 2.67 -5.31 14.58
N PRO A 345 1.87 -4.41 15.15
CA PRO A 345 2.35 -3.47 16.16
C PRO A 345 2.74 -4.14 17.50
N ALA A 346 2.49 -5.45 17.65
CA ALA A 346 2.90 -6.22 18.83
C ALA A 346 4.27 -6.90 18.68
N GLY A 347 4.80 -7.01 17.44
CA GLY A 347 6.08 -7.66 17.15
C GLY A 347 7.22 -6.67 16.92
N ALA A 348 8.47 -7.13 17.00
CA ALA A 348 9.64 -6.29 16.73
C ALA A 348 10.86 -7.09 16.30
N GLY A 349 11.73 -6.49 15.48
CA GLY A 349 13.00 -7.06 15.04
C GLY A 349 12.84 -8.44 14.40
N GLU A 350 13.59 -9.44 14.87
CA GLU A 350 13.55 -10.82 14.36
C GLU A 350 12.20 -11.54 14.62
N THR A 351 11.31 -10.97 15.41
CA THR A 351 9.96 -11.49 15.66
C THR A 351 8.87 -10.61 15.05
N ALA A 352 9.25 -9.55 14.32
CA ALA A 352 8.29 -8.70 13.62
C ALA A 352 7.53 -9.53 12.57
N ARG A 353 6.21 -9.39 12.59
CA ARG A 353 5.31 -10.04 11.66
C ARG A 353 4.88 -9.03 10.61
N LEU A 354 5.16 -9.36 9.37
CA LEU A 354 4.93 -8.50 8.21
C LEU A 354 3.91 -9.15 7.27
N ALA A 355 3.03 -8.35 6.72
CA ALA A 355 2.05 -8.74 5.71
C ALA A 355 2.20 -7.81 4.51
N LEU A 356 2.25 -8.35 3.31
CA LEU A 356 2.41 -7.57 2.10
C LEU A 356 1.40 -8.03 1.05
N ALA A 357 0.55 -7.12 0.64
CA ALA A 357 -0.29 -7.30 -0.54
C ALA A 357 0.24 -6.47 -1.71
N TYR A 358 -0.06 -6.86 -2.94
CA TYR A 358 0.39 -6.19 -4.14
C TYR A 358 -0.46 -6.57 -5.35
N TYR A 359 -0.48 -5.72 -6.36
CA TYR A 359 -0.94 -6.12 -7.69
C TYR A 359 0.19 -6.75 -8.48
N ARG A 360 -0.15 -7.68 -9.37
CA ARG A 360 0.83 -8.32 -10.24
C ARG A 360 0.25 -8.75 -11.58
N TYR A 361 1.15 -8.86 -12.56
CA TYR A 361 0.94 -9.69 -13.74
C TYR A 361 1.72 -11.00 -13.56
N PRO A 362 1.07 -12.17 -13.66
CA PRO A 362 1.78 -13.45 -13.60
C PRO A 362 2.89 -13.61 -14.65
N SER A 363 2.79 -12.85 -15.75
CA SER A 363 3.83 -12.76 -16.78
C SER A 363 4.16 -11.30 -17.06
N ALA A 364 5.41 -10.90 -16.84
CA ALA A 364 5.88 -9.57 -17.16
C ALA A 364 5.92 -9.29 -18.69
N ALA A 365 6.04 -10.34 -19.51
CA ALA A 365 6.07 -10.24 -20.97
C ALA A 365 4.66 -10.19 -21.59
N CYS A 366 3.68 -9.56 -20.94
CA CYS A 366 2.33 -9.41 -21.47
C CYS A 366 2.14 -8.08 -22.22
N THR A 367 1.06 -8.01 -22.99
CA THR A 367 0.61 -6.80 -23.72
C THR A 367 -0.73 -6.33 -23.12
N ALA A 368 -1.22 -5.16 -23.53
CA ALA A 368 -2.52 -4.66 -23.08
C ALA A 368 -3.67 -5.68 -23.27
N ALA A 369 -3.60 -6.52 -24.32
CA ALA A 369 -4.62 -7.55 -24.59
C ALA A 369 -4.39 -8.87 -23.84
N THR A 370 -3.18 -9.11 -23.34
CA THR A 370 -2.82 -10.41 -22.74
C THR A 370 -2.44 -10.31 -21.27
N CYS A 371 -2.23 -9.12 -20.73
CA CYS A 371 -2.02 -8.92 -19.30
C CYS A 371 -3.27 -9.36 -18.52
N ARG A 372 -3.02 -10.07 -17.44
CA ARG A 372 -4.03 -10.53 -16.49
C ARG A 372 -3.66 -10.00 -15.12
N LEU A 373 -4.43 -9.04 -14.62
CA LEU A 373 -4.17 -8.44 -13.32
C LEU A 373 -4.66 -9.36 -12.22
N THR A 374 -3.80 -9.64 -11.24
CA THR A 374 -4.15 -10.37 -10.04
C THR A 374 -3.72 -9.59 -8.80
N VAL A 375 -4.28 -9.95 -7.65
CA VAL A 375 -3.88 -9.45 -6.34
C VAL A 375 -3.16 -10.56 -5.60
N GLY A 376 -1.93 -10.31 -5.20
CA GLY A 376 -1.09 -11.26 -4.48
C GLY A 376 -0.89 -10.85 -3.01
N TYR A 377 -0.53 -11.83 -2.20
CA TYR A 377 -0.21 -11.67 -0.78
C TYR A 377 0.96 -12.56 -0.40
N THR A 378 1.84 -12.06 0.45
CA THR A 378 2.88 -12.83 1.12
C THR A 378 3.10 -12.29 2.52
N SER A 379 3.66 -13.08 3.43
CA SER A 379 3.90 -12.67 4.80
C SER A 379 5.22 -13.20 5.36
N SER A 380 5.72 -12.52 6.39
CA SER A 380 6.93 -12.89 7.13
C SER A 380 6.64 -12.89 8.62
N ALA A 381 7.20 -13.84 9.35
CA ALA A 381 7.12 -13.90 10.82
C ALA A 381 8.50 -13.68 11.49
N ASN A 382 9.48 -13.18 10.75
CA ASN A 382 10.86 -13.02 11.21
C ASN A 382 11.51 -11.71 10.72
N GLY A 383 10.76 -10.62 10.73
CA GLY A 383 11.27 -9.29 10.38
C GLY A 383 11.62 -9.12 8.90
N GLY A 384 11.06 -9.94 8.02
CA GLY A 384 11.35 -9.90 6.59
C GLY A 384 12.58 -10.72 6.18
N ALA A 385 13.19 -11.49 7.11
CA ALA A 385 14.33 -12.35 6.76
C ALA A 385 13.94 -13.53 5.86
N SER A 386 12.68 -13.95 5.89
CA SER A 386 12.10 -14.88 4.92
C SER A 386 10.60 -14.65 4.77
N TRP A 387 10.07 -15.04 3.61
CA TRP A 387 8.68 -14.83 3.24
C TRP A 387 7.96 -16.15 2.92
N SER A 388 6.65 -16.17 3.14
CA SER A 388 5.79 -17.30 2.76
C SER A 388 5.72 -17.46 1.23
N ALA A 389 5.26 -18.60 0.74
CA ALA A 389 4.83 -18.71 -0.64
C ALA A 389 3.71 -17.69 -0.91
N PRO A 390 3.68 -17.08 -2.12
CA PRO A 390 2.64 -16.12 -2.47
C PRO A 390 1.27 -16.81 -2.56
N VAL A 391 0.25 -16.08 -2.12
CA VAL A 391 -1.16 -16.47 -2.23
C VAL A 391 -1.84 -15.50 -3.18
N GLU A 392 -2.58 -15.99 -4.17
CA GLU A 392 -3.44 -15.14 -4.99
C GLU A 392 -4.74 -14.87 -4.23
N LEU A 393 -5.03 -13.58 -4.00
CA LEU A 393 -6.24 -13.16 -3.29
C LEU A 393 -7.42 -13.01 -4.24
N HIS A 394 -7.16 -12.52 -5.45
CA HIS A 394 -8.18 -12.29 -6.48
C HIS A 394 -7.55 -12.21 -7.88
N GLY A 395 -8.32 -12.62 -8.87
CA GLY A 395 -7.98 -12.54 -10.28
C GLY A 395 -8.24 -13.86 -11.02
N PRO A 396 -7.89 -13.96 -12.31
CA PRO A 396 -7.32 -12.88 -13.13
C PRO A 396 -8.38 -11.87 -13.61
N MET A 397 -8.02 -10.60 -13.68
CA MET A 397 -8.83 -9.52 -14.22
C MET A 397 -8.30 -9.07 -15.58
N GLU A 398 -9.20 -8.82 -16.54
CA GLU A 398 -8.87 -8.20 -17.80
C GLU A 398 -8.61 -6.69 -17.60
N LEU A 399 -7.66 -6.11 -18.33
CA LEU A 399 -7.35 -4.69 -18.15
C LEU A 399 -8.46 -3.75 -18.63
N ASP A 400 -9.29 -4.18 -19.55
CA ASP A 400 -10.45 -3.40 -20.03
C ASP A 400 -11.65 -3.41 -19.07
N TRP A 401 -11.59 -4.21 -18.01
CA TRP A 401 -12.54 -4.10 -16.88
C TRP A 401 -12.24 -2.94 -15.96
N LEU A 402 -10.99 -2.45 -15.98
CA LEU A 402 -10.57 -1.30 -15.19
C LEU A 402 -10.94 0.00 -15.92
N ALA A 403 -11.51 0.93 -15.17
CA ALA A 403 -11.75 2.29 -15.66
C ALA A 403 -10.43 3.00 -15.98
N ASP A 404 -10.42 3.70 -17.10
CA ASP A 404 -9.28 4.51 -17.52
C ASP A 404 -9.23 5.85 -16.75
N SER A 405 -8.12 6.54 -16.84
CA SER A 405 -7.94 7.91 -16.35
C SER A 405 -7.05 8.66 -17.34
N ALA A 406 -6.95 9.97 -17.18
CA ALA A 406 -6.02 10.81 -17.96
C ALA A 406 -4.55 10.31 -17.88
N HIS A 407 -4.22 9.48 -16.89
CA HIS A 407 -2.89 8.93 -16.64
C HIS A 407 -2.79 7.40 -16.84
N GLY A 408 -3.80 6.78 -17.43
CA GLY A 408 -3.90 5.35 -17.71
C GLY A 408 -4.94 4.63 -16.83
N ARG A 409 -5.09 3.33 -17.06
CA ARG A 409 -6.02 2.48 -16.31
C ARG A 409 -5.65 2.42 -14.84
N MET A 410 -6.63 2.44 -13.95
CA MET A 410 -6.37 2.63 -12.54
C MET A 410 -7.20 1.69 -11.66
N ALA A 411 -6.51 0.87 -10.87
CA ALA A 411 -7.08 0.16 -9.71
C ALA A 411 -6.93 0.98 -8.41
N GLY A 412 -5.98 1.89 -8.36
CA GLY A 412 -5.58 2.76 -7.26
C GLY A 412 -4.10 3.08 -7.41
N ASP A 413 -3.61 4.12 -6.75
CA ASP A 413 -2.17 4.40 -6.62
C ASP A 413 -1.56 3.63 -5.44
N TYR A 414 -2.40 3.12 -4.56
CA TYR A 414 -2.07 2.32 -3.38
C TYR A 414 -3.17 1.28 -3.12
N LEU A 415 -2.84 0.28 -2.36
CA LEU A 415 -3.71 -0.62 -1.61
C LEU A 415 -3.16 -0.69 -0.17
N SER A 416 -3.94 -1.18 0.77
CA SER A 416 -3.55 -1.12 2.18
C SER A 416 -3.62 -2.48 2.85
N THR A 417 -2.77 -2.66 3.85
CA THR A 417 -2.78 -3.82 4.74
C THR A 417 -2.68 -3.37 6.19
N SER A 418 -3.68 -3.67 6.99
CA SER A 418 -3.68 -3.46 8.43
C SER A 418 -3.51 -4.78 9.17
N VAL A 419 -2.88 -4.76 10.33
CA VAL A 419 -2.63 -5.99 11.11
C VAL A 419 -3.24 -5.89 12.51
N VAL A 420 -4.04 -6.89 12.87
CA VAL A 420 -4.52 -7.08 14.24
C VAL A 420 -3.31 -7.43 15.12
N PRO A 421 -3.08 -6.74 16.26
CA PRO A 421 -1.99 -7.07 17.17
C PRO A 421 -2.00 -8.56 17.53
N GLY A 422 -0.96 -9.31 17.13
CA GLY A 422 -0.85 -10.75 17.31
C GLY A 422 -1.82 -11.59 16.45
N GLY A 423 -2.63 -10.98 15.60
CA GLY A 423 -3.69 -11.63 14.81
C GLY A 423 -3.43 -11.69 13.30
N ASN A 424 -4.50 -11.58 12.53
CA ASN A 424 -4.51 -11.64 11.08
C ASN A 424 -4.25 -10.28 10.43
N ALA A 425 -3.84 -10.30 9.18
CA ALA A 425 -3.74 -9.14 8.30
C ALA A 425 -5.05 -8.93 7.54
N HIS A 426 -5.49 -7.69 7.44
CA HIS A 426 -6.64 -7.27 6.65
C HIS A 426 -6.17 -6.40 5.50
N VAL A 427 -6.31 -6.93 4.29
CA VAL A 427 -5.94 -6.24 3.05
C VAL A 427 -7.18 -5.57 2.47
N ALA A 428 -7.09 -4.31 2.10
CA ALA A 428 -8.10 -3.66 1.26
C ALA A 428 -7.52 -3.45 -0.15
N PHE A 429 -8.22 -3.97 -1.15
CA PHE A 429 -7.81 -3.89 -2.55
C PHE A 429 -9.00 -3.70 -3.47
N THR A 430 -8.78 -3.04 -4.61
CA THR A 430 -9.80 -2.91 -5.66
C THR A 430 -9.68 -4.07 -6.63
N ALA A 431 -10.81 -4.68 -6.96
CA ALA A 431 -10.92 -5.67 -8.02
C ALA A 431 -12.00 -5.25 -9.03
N ALA A 432 -11.86 -5.74 -10.26
CA ALA A 432 -12.76 -5.45 -11.36
C ALA A 432 -13.36 -6.74 -11.94
N ALA A 433 -14.62 -6.67 -12.30
CA ALA A 433 -15.30 -7.67 -13.11
C ALA A 433 -15.73 -7.07 -14.46
N ALA A 434 -16.19 -7.91 -15.38
CA ALA A 434 -16.61 -7.47 -16.70
C ALA A 434 -17.68 -6.37 -16.60
N PRO A 435 -17.50 -5.20 -17.25
CA PRO A 435 -18.48 -4.13 -17.23
C PRO A 435 -19.84 -4.60 -17.74
N ALA A 436 -20.92 -4.13 -17.12
CA ALA A 436 -22.28 -4.49 -17.46
C ALA A 436 -23.18 -3.25 -17.57
N GLY A 437 -24.07 -3.23 -18.57
CA GLY A 437 -25.02 -2.14 -18.73
C GLY A 437 -24.41 -0.75 -18.99
N GLY A 438 -23.18 -0.68 -19.47
CA GLY A 438 -22.46 0.57 -19.71
C GLY A 438 -21.76 1.14 -18.45
N ALA A 439 -21.78 0.41 -17.32
CA ALA A 439 -21.07 0.76 -16.12
C ALA A 439 -19.89 -0.20 -15.85
N PHE A 440 -18.85 0.28 -15.23
CA PHE A 440 -17.78 -0.55 -14.69
C PHE A 440 -18.28 -1.37 -13.48
N ASP A 441 -17.64 -2.49 -13.19
CA ASP A 441 -17.86 -3.27 -11.98
C ASP A 441 -16.52 -3.36 -11.21
N MET A 442 -16.12 -2.24 -10.64
CA MET A 442 -14.92 -2.12 -9.81
C MET A 442 -15.34 -1.97 -8.35
N ARG A 443 -14.86 -2.86 -7.51
CA ARG A 443 -15.23 -2.91 -6.10
C ARG A 443 -14.01 -3.05 -5.22
N THR A 444 -14.09 -2.49 -4.02
CA THR A 444 -13.08 -2.68 -2.98
C THR A 444 -13.47 -3.84 -2.08
N TYR A 445 -12.53 -4.74 -1.87
CA TYR A 445 -12.72 -5.96 -1.08
C TYR A 445 -11.69 -6.08 0.03
N THR A 446 -12.03 -6.84 1.03
CA THR A 446 -11.11 -7.46 2.00
C THR A 446 -11.36 -8.96 2.07
N ILE A 447 -10.41 -9.71 2.62
CA ILE A 447 -10.61 -11.14 2.91
C ILE A 447 -11.38 -11.27 4.23
N THR A 448 -12.50 -11.99 4.20
CA THR A 448 -13.34 -12.20 5.38
C THR A 448 -12.53 -12.87 6.50
N GLY A 449 -12.47 -12.24 7.67
CA GLY A 449 -11.69 -12.72 8.80
C GLY A 449 -10.17 -12.52 8.68
N GLY A 450 -9.70 -11.90 7.59
CA GLY A 450 -8.28 -11.61 7.38
C GLY A 450 -7.42 -12.81 6.98
N LEU A 451 -6.14 -12.57 6.78
CA LEU A 451 -5.14 -13.52 6.33
C LEU A 451 -4.13 -13.83 7.44
N PRO A 452 -3.73 -15.08 7.64
CA PRO A 452 -2.69 -15.41 8.62
C PRO A 452 -1.35 -14.82 8.19
N ILE A 453 -0.57 -14.34 9.17
CA ILE A 453 0.83 -13.98 8.98
C ILE A 453 1.68 -15.18 9.39
N ILE A 454 2.26 -15.84 8.40
CA ILE A 454 3.05 -17.06 8.57
C ILE A 454 4.50 -16.82 8.13
N GLY A 455 5.43 -17.48 8.80
CA GLY A 455 6.81 -17.55 8.34
C GLY A 455 6.93 -18.40 7.08
N GLY A 456 7.99 -18.20 6.33
CA GLY A 456 8.22 -18.94 5.08
C GLY A 456 9.65 -19.45 4.96
N GLY A 457 9.84 -20.40 4.03
CA GLY A 457 11.13 -20.99 3.72
C GLY A 457 11.90 -20.28 2.61
N ARG A 458 11.37 -19.18 2.05
CA ARG A 458 12.06 -18.40 1.02
C ARG A 458 12.93 -17.33 1.67
N PRO A 459 14.28 -17.49 1.69
CA PRO A 459 15.16 -16.47 2.25
C PRO A 459 15.12 -15.20 1.40
N THR A 460 15.21 -14.06 2.06
CA THR A 460 15.29 -12.76 1.40
C THR A 460 16.68 -12.60 0.79
N LEU A 461 16.76 -12.27 -0.50
CA LEU A 461 18.01 -11.95 -1.16
C LEU A 461 18.30 -10.45 -1.00
N ALA A 462 19.53 -10.10 -0.64
CA ALA A 462 20.01 -8.73 -0.53
C ALA A 462 21.00 -8.44 -1.66
N ILE A 463 20.88 -7.27 -2.27
CA ILE A 463 21.91 -6.72 -3.17
C ILE A 463 22.31 -5.34 -2.67
N GLU A 464 23.61 -5.16 -2.53
CA GLU A 464 24.36 -3.93 -2.27
C GLU A 464 23.86 -2.95 -1.20
N ALA A 465 24.83 -2.41 -0.45
CA ALA A 465 24.60 -1.31 0.47
C ALA A 465 24.07 -0.08 -0.26
N PRO A 466 23.18 0.71 0.36
CA PRO A 466 22.98 2.09 -0.07
C PRO A 466 24.34 2.78 -0.10
N ILE A 467 24.61 3.55 -1.16
CA ILE A 467 25.80 4.40 -1.21
C ILE A 467 25.80 5.26 0.05
N ALA A 468 26.87 5.17 0.85
CA ALA A 468 26.99 5.95 2.07
C ALA A 468 26.82 7.44 1.72
N ALA A 469 26.01 8.14 2.52
CA ALA A 469 25.80 9.58 2.32
C ALA A 469 27.14 10.31 2.37
N GLY A 470 27.70 10.67 1.22
CA GLY A 470 29.00 11.33 1.11
C GLY A 470 29.77 11.13 -0.20
N GLU A 471 29.45 10.15 -1.02
CA GLU A 471 30.05 10.05 -2.35
C GLU A 471 29.17 10.78 -3.38
N GLU A 472 29.60 11.99 -3.79
CA GLU A 472 29.10 12.64 -5.00
C GLU A 472 29.45 11.76 -6.20
N LEU A 473 28.43 11.29 -6.90
CA LEU A 473 28.63 10.71 -8.23
C LEU A 473 29.27 11.77 -9.13
N PRO A 474 30.29 11.43 -9.93
CA PRO A 474 30.84 12.36 -10.90
C PRO A 474 29.76 12.83 -11.85
N GLY A 475 29.57 14.14 -11.95
CA GLY A 475 28.60 14.76 -12.85
C GLY A 475 28.79 14.31 -14.29
N PRO A 476 27.73 14.38 -15.13
CA PRO A 476 27.82 13.99 -16.53
C PRO A 476 28.93 14.83 -17.22
N PRO A 477 29.68 14.22 -18.15
CA PRO A 477 30.72 14.93 -18.87
C PRO A 477 30.12 16.12 -19.63
N ALA A 478 30.80 17.27 -19.53
CA ALA A 478 30.40 18.48 -20.24
C ALA A 478 30.27 18.20 -21.74
N PRO A 479 29.27 18.79 -22.45
CA PRO A 479 29.15 18.62 -23.87
C PRO A 479 30.42 19.15 -24.58
N ALA A 480 30.94 18.33 -25.47
CA ALA A 480 32.08 18.75 -26.31
C ALA A 480 31.70 20.00 -27.12
N ARG A 481 32.58 21.00 -27.10
CA ARG A 481 32.47 22.23 -27.90
C ARG A 481 32.68 21.95 -29.38
#